data_dc898f08939500694ecf5c72e575f15a
#
_entry.id   dc898f08939500694ecf5c72e575f15a
#
_cell.length_a   1.000
_cell.length_b   1.000
_cell.length_c   1.000
_cell.angle_alpha   90.00
_cell.angle_beta   90.00
_cell.angle_gamma   90.00
#
_symmetry.space_group_name_H-M   'P 1'
#
loop_
_entity.id
_entity.type
_entity.pdbx_description
1 polymer ?
#
loop_
_entity_poly.entity_id
_entity_poly.type
_entity_poly.pdbx_seq_one_letter_code
_entity_poly.pdbx_strand_id
1 'polypeptide(L)'
;DTQGDIWTPSVGGGGFDDNAFLAARVRDDAIARISPDGRLLERHSFARIMRDNGLQALLLGTQGMQLNTDPIHINEIAIAPNSGKFWQQGDLLVSARHLSTLFLYRPSTGRIVWHQTGPWMNQHAAAFVDDHSISVLNNNIVAAAPLDQPFVRAGDTNQFMVFDFRTGAVTR
;
A
#
# COMPACT_ATOMS: atom_id res chain seq x y z
N ASP A 1 11.45 3.08 -12.98
CA ASP A 1 11.15 2.11 -14.05
C ASP A 1 12.28 2.09 -15.09
N THR A 2 12.10 1.38 -16.19
CA THR A 2 13.13 1.25 -17.25
C THR A 2 13.41 2.55 -18.02
N GLN A 3 12.57 3.56 -17.88
CA GLN A 3 12.76 4.90 -18.46
C GLN A 3 13.42 5.88 -17.48
N GLY A 4 13.72 5.42 -16.27
CA GLY A 4 14.26 6.24 -15.18
C GLY A 4 13.20 7.00 -14.40
N ASP A 5 11.91 6.79 -14.67
CA ASP A 5 10.83 7.41 -13.91
C ASP A 5 10.72 6.78 -12.51
N ILE A 6 10.32 7.60 -11.55
CA ILE A 6 10.17 7.23 -10.14
C ILE A 6 8.69 7.13 -9.82
N TRP A 7 8.28 6.01 -9.23
CA TRP A 7 6.98 5.87 -8.57
C TRP A 7 7.13 6.16 -7.09
N THR A 8 6.26 7.02 -6.54
CA THR A 8 6.36 7.48 -5.17
C THR A 8 4.99 7.67 -4.52
N PRO A 9 4.88 7.48 -3.19
CA PRO A 9 3.70 7.91 -2.45
C PRO A 9 3.45 9.42 -2.61
N SER A 10 2.19 9.79 -2.71
CA SER A 10 1.73 11.17 -2.87
C SER A 10 0.37 11.34 -2.18
N VAL A 11 -0.23 12.51 -2.31
CA VAL A 11 -1.58 12.80 -1.79
C VAL A 11 -2.42 13.50 -2.86
N GLY A 12 -3.75 13.31 -2.77
CA GLY A 12 -4.71 13.86 -3.71
C GLY A 12 -4.92 12.97 -4.93
N GLY A 13 -5.85 13.35 -5.77
CA GLY A 13 -6.21 12.58 -6.97
C GLY A 13 -7.71 12.31 -7.08
N GLY A 14 -8.51 12.89 -6.18
CA GLY A 14 -9.97 12.88 -6.27
C GLY A 14 -10.64 11.58 -5.85
N GLY A 15 -10.05 10.85 -4.91
CA GLY A 15 -10.56 9.55 -4.44
C GLY A 15 -11.92 9.61 -3.75
N PHE A 16 -12.27 10.77 -3.24
CA PHE A 16 -13.51 11.03 -2.50
C PHE A 16 -14.33 12.18 -3.07
N ASP A 17 -14.08 12.63 -4.30
CA ASP A 17 -14.74 13.80 -4.90
C ASP A 17 -16.26 13.65 -5.01
N ASP A 18 -16.77 12.43 -5.04
CA ASP A 18 -18.18 12.09 -5.01
C ASP A 18 -18.83 12.20 -3.63
N ASN A 19 -18.04 12.48 -2.58
CA ASN A 19 -18.50 12.61 -1.20
C ASN A 19 -17.77 13.76 -0.49
N ALA A 20 -18.41 14.94 -0.44
CA ALA A 20 -17.84 16.15 0.15
C ALA A 20 -17.43 15.99 1.63
N PHE A 21 -18.13 15.14 2.41
CA PHE A 21 -17.77 14.89 3.80
C PHE A 21 -16.45 14.14 3.92
N LEU A 22 -16.26 13.08 3.10
CA LEU A 22 -15.01 12.30 3.08
C LEU A 22 -13.87 13.12 2.47
N ALA A 23 -14.13 13.81 1.35
CA ALA A 23 -13.12 14.65 0.69
C ALA A 23 -12.52 15.73 1.60
N ALA A 24 -13.34 16.27 2.52
CA ALA A 24 -12.89 17.29 3.48
C ALA A 24 -12.14 16.73 4.70
N ARG A 25 -12.19 15.43 4.96
CA ARG A 25 -11.73 14.84 6.23
C ARG A 25 -10.77 13.68 6.09
N VAL A 26 -10.83 12.96 4.98
CA VAL A 26 -10.01 11.78 4.76
C VAL A 26 -8.83 12.13 3.86
N ARG A 27 -7.65 11.77 4.31
CA ARG A 27 -6.45 11.87 3.49
C ARG A 27 -6.58 10.96 2.28
N ASP A 28 -6.50 11.54 1.10
CA ASP A 28 -6.51 10.81 -0.16
C ASP A 28 -5.07 10.44 -0.55
N ASP A 29 -4.59 9.30 -0.08
CA ASP A 29 -3.31 8.78 -0.51
C ASP A 29 -3.32 8.43 -1.99
N ALA A 30 -2.24 8.76 -2.66
CA ALA A 30 -2.07 8.57 -4.09
C ALA A 30 -0.72 7.93 -4.42
N ILE A 31 -0.63 7.37 -5.60
CA ILE A 31 0.62 6.98 -6.24
C ILE A 31 0.91 7.97 -7.36
N ALA A 32 2.15 8.43 -7.44
CA ALA A 32 2.59 9.38 -8.46
C ALA A 32 3.78 8.83 -9.24
N ARG A 33 3.83 9.14 -10.54
CA ARG A 33 4.97 8.89 -11.41
C ARG A 33 5.64 10.20 -11.77
N ILE A 34 6.94 10.26 -11.55
CA ILE A 34 7.77 11.45 -11.72
C ILE A 34 8.88 11.11 -12.70
N SER A 35 9.07 11.96 -13.70
CA SER A 35 10.17 11.83 -14.68
C SER A 35 11.53 12.11 -14.04
N PRO A 36 12.66 11.72 -14.69
CA PRO A 36 14.01 11.96 -14.17
C PRO A 36 14.35 13.44 -13.96
N ASP A 37 13.68 14.34 -14.66
CA ASP A 37 13.82 15.80 -14.50
C ASP A 37 12.88 16.41 -13.43
N GLY A 38 12.17 15.57 -12.68
CA GLY A 38 11.32 15.97 -11.54
C GLY A 38 9.89 16.40 -11.92
N ARG A 39 9.46 16.19 -13.17
CA ARG A 39 8.12 16.56 -13.61
C ARG A 39 7.10 15.47 -13.23
N LEU A 40 5.98 15.87 -12.64
CA LEU A 40 4.85 14.96 -12.40
C LEU A 40 4.25 14.51 -13.75
N LEU A 41 4.31 13.23 -14.04
CA LEU A 41 3.74 12.61 -15.24
C LEU A 41 2.29 12.19 -15.03
N GLU A 42 2.04 11.50 -13.90
CA GLU A 42 0.71 11.03 -13.53
C GLU A 42 0.57 10.92 -12.01
N ARG A 43 -0.67 11.01 -11.54
CA ARG A 43 -1.03 10.80 -10.14
C ARG A 43 -2.41 10.17 -10.06
N HIS A 44 -2.51 9.08 -9.32
CA HIS A 44 -3.74 8.31 -9.13
C HIS A 44 -4.08 8.19 -7.66
N SER A 45 -5.29 8.57 -7.27
CA SER A 45 -5.81 8.28 -5.93
C SER A 45 -5.86 6.78 -5.68
N PHE A 46 -5.23 6.32 -4.61
CA PHE A 46 -5.27 4.92 -4.25
C PHE A 46 -6.63 4.51 -3.66
N ALA A 47 -7.31 5.45 -3.00
CA ALA A 47 -8.69 5.24 -2.56
C ALA A 47 -9.63 4.95 -3.74
N ARG A 48 -9.49 5.69 -4.85
CA ARG A 48 -10.24 5.41 -6.09
C ARG A 48 -9.86 4.05 -6.68
N ILE A 49 -8.57 3.76 -6.79
CA ILE A 49 -8.09 2.45 -7.26
C ILE A 49 -8.71 1.31 -6.43
N MET A 50 -8.71 1.42 -5.10
CA MET A 50 -9.35 0.42 -4.23
C MET A 50 -10.84 0.27 -4.50
N ARG A 51 -11.58 1.38 -4.62
CA ARG A 51 -13.02 1.37 -4.90
C ARG A 51 -13.34 0.73 -6.25
N ASP A 52 -12.62 1.11 -7.30
CA ASP A 52 -12.80 0.59 -8.67
C ASP A 52 -12.45 -0.91 -8.77
N ASN A 53 -11.68 -1.43 -7.82
CA ASN A 53 -11.36 -2.85 -7.67
C ASN A 53 -12.21 -3.58 -6.61
N GLY A 54 -13.31 -2.98 -6.14
CA GLY A 54 -14.24 -3.61 -5.20
C GLY A 54 -13.76 -3.71 -3.76
N LEU A 55 -12.71 -2.97 -3.38
CA LEU A 55 -12.10 -3.01 -2.04
C LEU A 55 -12.58 -1.87 -1.12
N GLN A 56 -13.73 -1.28 -1.39
CA GLN A 56 -14.28 -0.20 -0.56
C GLN A 56 -14.50 -0.63 0.90
N ALA A 57 -14.88 -1.89 1.14
CA ALA A 57 -15.07 -2.40 2.49
C ALA A 57 -13.74 -2.46 3.27
N LEU A 58 -12.64 -2.83 2.62
CA LEU A 58 -11.31 -2.79 3.23
C LEU A 58 -10.88 -1.34 3.54
N LEU A 59 -11.20 -0.40 2.65
CA LEU A 59 -10.86 1.01 2.81
C LEU A 59 -11.62 1.69 3.97
N LEU A 60 -12.92 1.47 4.08
CA LEU A 60 -13.80 2.22 4.98
C LEU A 60 -14.52 1.35 6.02
N GLY A 61 -14.73 0.07 5.74
CA GLY A 61 -15.56 -0.81 6.57
C GLY A 61 -14.83 -1.40 7.78
N THR A 62 -13.50 -1.36 7.80
CA THR A 62 -12.70 -1.93 8.90
C THR A 62 -12.51 -1.00 10.10
N GLN A 63 -13.03 0.23 10.01
CA GLN A 63 -12.80 1.29 10.99
C GLN A 63 -13.81 1.29 12.14
N GLY A 64 -14.74 0.35 12.16
CA GLY A 64 -15.84 0.32 13.12
C GLY A 64 -16.77 1.52 12.94
N MET A 65 -17.11 2.17 14.05
CA MET A 65 -18.01 3.34 14.08
C MET A 65 -17.27 4.67 14.01
N GLN A 66 -15.95 4.68 13.86
CA GLN A 66 -15.15 5.90 13.84
C GLN A 66 -14.53 6.10 12.47
N LEU A 67 -14.55 7.36 11.99
CA LEU A 67 -13.86 7.72 10.76
C LEU A 67 -12.35 7.85 11.04
N ASN A 68 -11.55 7.02 10.38
CA ASN A 68 -10.11 7.23 10.30
C ASN A 68 -9.81 8.26 9.20
N THR A 69 -9.12 9.33 9.55
CA THR A 69 -8.76 10.39 8.61
C THR A 69 -7.53 10.08 7.76
N ASP A 70 -6.78 9.03 8.09
CA ASP A 70 -5.63 8.52 7.33
C ASP A 70 -5.74 6.98 7.20
N PRO A 71 -6.72 6.48 6.43
CA PRO A 71 -7.05 5.05 6.45
C PRO A 71 -6.03 4.16 5.74
N ILE A 72 -5.30 4.67 4.76
CA ILE A 72 -4.40 3.87 3.90
C ILE A 72 -2.96 3.98 4.37
N HIS A 73 -2.42 5.17 4.40
CA HIS A 73 -1.03 5.51 4.74
C HIS A 73 -0.02 4.73 3.89
N ILE A 74 0.03 5.06 2.58
CA ILE A 74 1.03 4.47 1.69
C ILE A 74 2.42 4.93 2.13
N ASN A 75 3.30 3.97 2.40
CA ASN A 75 4.66 4.24 2.88
C ASN A 75 5.76 3.60 2.03
N GLU A 76 5.40 2.75 1.05
CA GLU A 76 6.36 2.15 0.13
C GLU A 76 5.70 1.80 -1.19
N ILE A 77 6.44 2.00 -2.28
CA ILE A 77 6.11 1.53 -3.63
C ILE A 77 7.37 0.93 -4.25
N ALA A 78 7.34 -0.36 -4.54
CA ALA A 78 8.39 -1.05 -5.28
C ALA A 78 7.89 -1.43 -6.68
N ILE A 79 8.76 -1.30 -7.69
CA ILE A 79 8.43 -1.63 -9.08
C ILE A 79 8.91 -3.04 -9.38
N ALA A 80 8.04 -3.88 -9.97
CA ALA A 80 8.42 -5.22 -10.42
C ALA A 80 9.50 -5.13 -11.51
N PRO A 81 10.70 -5.71 -11.27
CA PRO A 81 11.85 -5.54 -12.17
C PRO A 81 11.73 -6.38 -13.45
N ASN A 82 10.91 -7.41 -13.43
CA ASN A 82 10.74 -8.37 -14.53
C ASN A 82 9.30 -8.89 -14.60
N SER A 83 8.98 -9.62 -15.65
CA SER A 83 7.72 -10.36 -15.77
C SER A 83 7.93 -11.83 -15.40
N GLY A 84 6.94 -12.42 -14.72
CA GLY A 84 6.92 -13.81 -14.32
C GLY A 84 5.51 -14.36 -14.17
N LYS A 85 5.37 -15.43 -13.41
CA LYS A 85 4.09 -16.09 -13.17
C LYS A 85 3.12 -15.22 -12.35
N PHE A 86 3.63 -14.42 -11.42
CA PHE A 86 2.82 -13.74 -10.39
C PHE A 86 2.64 -12.25 -10.65
N TRP A 87 3.54 -11.62 -11.41
CA TRP A 87 3.49 -10.21 -11.79
C TRP A 87 4.08 -9.97 -13.18
N GLN A 88 3.86 -8.79 -13.68
CA GLN A 88 4.47 -8.27 -14.90
C GLN A 88 5.46 -7.17 -14.57
N GLN A 89 6.47 -6.98 -15.42
CA GLN A 89 7.39 -5.85 -15.29
C GLN A 89 6.59 -4.52 -15.27
N GLY A 90 6.89 -3.67 -14.30
CA GLY A 90 6.19 -2.41 -14.10
C GLY A 90 4.95 -2.50 -13.22
N ASP A 91 4.53 -3.70 -12.77
CA ASP A 91 3.55 -3.81 -11.67
C ASP A 91 4.14 -3.17 -10.41
N LEU A 92 3.28 -2.57 -9.59
CA LEU A 92 3.67 -1.86 -8.37
C LEU A 92 3.28 -2.68 -7.13
N LEU A 93 4.26 -3.00 -6.29
CA LEU A 93 4.02 -3.48 -4.94
C LEU A 93 3.83 -2.28 -4.02
N VAL A 94 2.61 -2.07 -3.55
CA VAL A 94 2.22 -0.92 -2.73
C VAL A 94 1.97 -1.38 -1.30
N SER A 95 2.64 -0.74 -0.34
CA SER A 95 2.44 -0.98 1.08
C SER A 95 1.49 0.07 1.67
N ALA A 96 0.29 -0.37 2.08
CA ALA A 96 -0.68 0.42 2.81
C ALA A 96 -0.57 0.11 4.32
N ARG A 97 0.17 0.95 5.04
CA ARG A 97 0.56 0.72 6.42
C ARG A 97 -0.64 0.56 7.37
N HIS A 98 -1.60 1.49 7.31
CA HIS A 98 -2.73 1.51 8.25
C HIS A 98 -3.77 0.40 7.97
N LEU A 99 -3.74 -0.18 6.78
CA LEU A 99 -4.53 -1.37 6.43
C LEU A 99 -3.80 -2.67 6.75
N SER A 100 -2.52 -2.62 7.17
CA SER A 100 -1.66 -3.81 7.29
C SER A 100 -1.70 -4.68 6.02
N THR A 101 -1.79 -4.04 4.86
CA THR A 101 -2.04 -4.70 3.58
C THR A 101 -0.99 -4.34 2.55
N LEU A 102 -0.56 -5.34 1.79
CA LEU A 102 0.22 -5.17 0.58
C LEU A 102 -0.68 -5.39 -0.63
N PHE A 103 -0.47 -4.60 -1.68
CA PHE A 103 -1.19 -4.70 -2.94
C PHE A 103 -0.20 -4.86 -4.10
N LEU A 104 -0.54 -5.69 -5.06
CA LEU A 104 0.11 -5.73 -6.36
C LEU A 104 -0.82 -5.05 -7.37
N TYR A 105 -0.46 -3.86 -7.79
CA TYR A 105 -1.23 -3.01 -8.68
C TYR A 105 -0.60 -2.94 -10.06
N ARG A 106 -1.42 -3.07 -11.10
CA ARG A 106 -1.01 -2.98 -12.51
C ARG A 106 -1.47 -1.66 -13.11
N PRO A 107 -0.59 -0.65 -13.23
CA PRO A 107 -0.96 0.66 -13.77
C PRO A 107 -1.55 0.60 -15.18
N SER A 108 -1.01 -0.27 -16.05
CA SER A 108 -1.44 -0.39 -17.44
C SER A 108 -2.91 -0.80 -17.61
N THR A 109 -3.52 -1.40 -16.59
CA THR A 109 -4.93 -1.86 -16.62
C THR A 109 -5.78 -1.25 -15.51
N GLY A 110 -5.20 -0.52 -14.56
CA GLY A 110 -5.89 -0.01 -13.38
C GLY A 110 -6.34 -1.09 -12.39
N ARG A 111 -5.75 -2.30 -12.46
CA ARG A 111 -6.20 -3.45 -11.66
C ARG A 111 -5.29 -3.75 -10.48
N ILE A 112 -5.88 -3.99 -9.32
CA ILE A 112 -5.23 -4.70 -8.23
C ILE A 112 -5.29 -6.18 -8.57
N VAL A 113 -4.13 -6.78 -8.89
CA VAL A 113 -4.03 -8.17 -9.32
C VAL A 113 -3.84 -9.13 -8.16
N TRP A 114 -3.42 -8.61 -7.01
CA TRP A 114 -3.33 -9.36 -5.75
C TRP A 114 -3.31 -8.38 -4.57
N HIS A 115 -3.79 -8.81 -3.42
CA HIS A 115 -3.59 -8.14 -2.14
C HIS A 115 -3.59 -9.16 -1.00
N GLN A 116 -2.91 -8.81 0.10
CA GLN A 116 -2.82 -9.61 1.30
C GLN A 116 -2.78 -8.72 2.54
N THR A 117 -3.74 -8.92 3.44
CA THR A 117 -3.76 -8.30 4.77
C THR A 117 -3.10 -9.24 5.78
N GLY A 118 -2.04 -8.74 6.45
CA GLY A 118 -1.28 -9.56 7.41
C GLY A 118 -0.62 -10.81 6.82
N PRO A 119 0.12 -11.53 7.67
CA PRO A 119 0.26 -11.44 9.15
C PRO A 119 1.20 -10.32 9.63
N TRP A 120 1.70 -9.47 8.76
CA TRP A 120 2.42 -8.23 9.13
C TRP A 120 1.45 -7.17 9.66
N MET A 121 1.97 -6.28 10.50
CA MET A 121 1.19 -5.18 11.09
C MET A 121 1.96 -3.87 10.96
N ASN A 122 1.31 -2.84 10.41
CA ASN A 122 1.89 -1.51 10.21
C ASN A 122 3.27 -1.59 9.52
N GLN A 123 3.38 -2.39 8.49
CA GLN A 123 4.61 -2.77 7.79
C GLN A 123 5.27 -1.61 7.06
N HIS A 124 6.56 -1.78 6.76
CA HIS A 124 7.41 -0.92 5.94
C HIS A 124 8.30 -1.74 5.00
N ALA A 125 9.03 -1.07 4.12
CA ALA A 125 10.10 -1.62 3.29
C ALA A 125 9.66 -2.86 2.49
N ALA A 126 8.51 -2.77 1.82
CA ALA A 126 8.05 -3.81 0.92
C ALA A 126 8.93 -3.87 -0.34
N ALA A 127 9.44 -5.05 -0.68
CA ALA A 127 10.32 -5.23 -1.83
C ALA A 127 10.12 -6.58 -2.52
N PHE A 128 10.41 -6.65 -3.83
CA PHE A 128 10.54 -7.92 -4.53
C PHE A 128 11.89 -8.57 -4.16
N VAL A 129 11.88 -9.85 -3.84
CA VAL A 129 13.08 -10.62 -3.46
C VAL A 129 13.61 -11.43 -4.65
N ASP A 130 12.72 -12.13 -5.31
CA ASP A 130 13.03 -12.97 -6.47
C ASP A 130 11.83 -13.00 -7.44
N ASP A 131 11.65 -14.05 -8.27
CA ASP A 131 10.58 -14.18 -9.25
C ASP A 131 9.23 -14.66 -8.66
N HIS A 132 9.16 -14.92 -7.36
CA HIS A 132 7.98 -15.48 -6.70
C HIS A 132 7.79 -15.04 -5.25
N SER A 133 8.67 -14.23 -4.69
CA SER A 133 8.57 -13.79 -3.30
C SER A 133 8.79 -12.29 -3.11
N ILE A 134 8.15 -11.76 -2.08
CA ILE A 134 8.30 -10.39 -1.61
C ILE A 134 8.70 -10.39 -0.13
N SER A 135 9.43 -9.37 0.28
CA SER A 135 9.77 -9.14 1.68
C SER A 135 9.08 -7.89 2.23
N VAL A 136 8.93 -7.86 3.54
CA VAL A 136 8.37 -6.72 4.26
C VAL A 136 8.93 -6.65 5.67
N LEU A 137 9.17 -5.45 6.19
CA LEU A 137 9.46 -5.23 7.60
C LEU A 137 8.16 -5.10 8.37
N ASN A 138 7.84 -6.08 9.20
CA ASN A 138 6.74 -6.03 10.14
C ASN A 138 7.13 -5.17 11.35
N ASN A 139 6.48 -4.04 11.55
CA ASN A 139 6.73 -3.19 12.72
C ASN A 139 6.12 -3.73 14.01
N ASN A 140 5.07 -4.52 13.87
CA ASN A 140 4.38 -5.14 15.00
C ASN A 140 3.94 -4.14 16.09
N ILE A 141 3.49 -2.96 15.66
CA ILE A 141 3.09 -1.85 16.52
C ILE A 141 1.67 -1.39 16.20
N VAL A 142 1.02 -0.81 17.21
CA VAL A 142 -0.23 -0.07 17.08
C VAL A 142 0.01 1.36 17.55
N ALA A 143 -0.48 2.35 16.80
CA ALA A 143 -0.48 3.73 17.27
C ALA A 143 -1.50 3.87 18.40
N ALA A 144 -1.08 4.45 19.52
CA ALA A 144 -1.88 4.55 20.74
C ALA A 144 -2.08 6.02 21.16
N ALA A 145 -2.50 6.87 20.21
CA ALA A 145 -2.91 8.23 20.57
C ALA A 145 -4.35 8.21 21.18
N PRO A 146 -4.63 8.93 22.27
CA PRO A 146 -3.82 9.98 22.93
C PRO A 146 -3.07 9.51 24.20
N LEU A 147 -2.52 8.30 24.21
CA LEU A 147 -1.77 7.81 25.35
C LEU A 147 -0.40 8.48 25.44
N ASP A 148 0.21 8.48 26.62
CA ASP A 148 1.55 9.04 26.88
C ASP A 148 2.66 8.37 26.05
N GLN A 149 2.38 7.20 25.50
CA GLN A 149 3.25 6.50 24.56
C GLN A 149 2.65 6.54 23.15
N PRO A 150 3.38 7.05 22.14
CA PRO A 150 2.86 7.17 20.78
C PRO A 150 2.61 5.82 20.09
N PHE A 151 3.24 4.74 20.58
CA PHE A 151 3.12 3.40 20.01
C PHE A 151 3.10 2.33 21.09
N VAL A 152 2.23 1.34 20.89
CA VAL A 152 2.19 0.11 21.70
C VAL A 152 2.62 -1.06 20.81
N ARG A 153 3.50 -1.93 21.30
CA ARG A 153 3.84 -3.17 20.60
C ARG A 153 2.66 -4.12 20.68
N ALA A 154 2.30 -4.69 19.54
CA ALA A 154 1.26 -5.72 19.45
C ALA A 154 1.85 -7.14 19.52
N GLY A 155 3.18 -7.27 19.51
CA GLY A 155 3.91 -8.54 19.57
C GLY A 155 5.36 -8.31 20.00
N ASP A 156 6.21 -9.33 19.86
CA ASP A 156 7.55 -9.35 20.47
C ASP A 156 8.51 -8.31 19.87
N THR A 157 8.88 -8.50 18.61
CA THR A 157 9.91 -7.68 17.95
C THR A 157 9.50 -7.34 16.53
N ASN A 158 10.17 -6.35 15.96
CA ASN A 158 10.13 -6.11 14.53
C ASN A 158 10.77 -7.30 13.81
N GLN A 159 10.18 -7.72 12.70
CA GLN A 159 10.64 -8.90 11.96
C GLN A 159 10.64 -8.63 10.47
N PHE A 160 11.66 -9.12 9.77
CA PHE A 160 11.55 -9.29 8.33
C PHE A 160 10.71 -10.52 8.04
N MET A 161 9.72 -10.36 7.18
CA MET A 161 8.86 -11.44 6.72
C MET A 161 8.97 -11.57 5.20
N VAL A 162 8.95 -12.81 4.72
CA VAL A 162 8.93 -13.13 3.29
C VAL A 162 7.67 -13.90 2.97
N PHE A 163 6.90 -13.40 2.01
CA PHE A 163 5.72 -14.06 1.45
C PHE A 163 6.09 -14.75 0.14
N ASP A 164 5.85 -16.04 0.01
CA ASP A 164 6.06 -16.84 -1.19
C ASP A 164 4.73 -17.04 -1.93
N PHE A 165 4.60 -16.48 -3.12
CA PHE A 165 3.39 -16.58 -3.95
C PHE A 165 3.07 -18.00 -4.46
N ARG A 166 4.05 -18.90 -4.49
CA ARG A 166 3.84 -20.29 -4.95
C ARG A 166 3.10 -21.12 -3.89
N THR A 167 3.38 -20.84 -2.64
CA THR A 167 2.87 -21.62 -1.49
C THR A 167 1.85 -20.85 -0.65
N GLY A 168 1.81 -19.52 -0.75
CA GLY A 168 1.06 -18.65 0.14
C GLY A 168 1.63 -18.57 1.56
N ALA A 169 2.83 -19.11 1.78
CA ALA A 169 3.47 -19.15 3.08
C ALA A 169 4.19 -17.84 3.41
N VAL A 170 4.22 -17.50 4.71
CA VAL A 170 5.04 -16.43 5.26
C VAL A 170 6.11 -17.01 6.17
N THR A 171 7.37 -16.67 5.90
CA THR A 171 8.52 -17.00 6.76
C THR A 171 9.03 -15.76 7.50
N ARG A 172 9.73 -15.95 8.61
CA ARG A 172 10.26 -14.92 9.50
C ARG A 172 11.75 -15.12 9.70
#